data_eb5053f293d6f759ea3edae7de721b19
#
_entry.id   eb5053f293d6f759ea3edae7de721b19
#
_cell.length_a   1.000
_cell.length_b   1.000
_cell.length_c   1.000
_cell.angle_alpha   90.00
_cell.angle_beta   90.00
_cell.angle_gamma   90.00
#
_symmetry.space_group_name_H-M   'P 1'
#
loop_
_entity.id
_entity.type
_entity.pdbx_description
1 polymer ?
#
loop_
_entity_poly.entity_id
_entity_poly.type
_entity_poly.pdbx_seq_one_letter_code
_entity_poly.pdbx_strand_id
1 'polypeptide(L)'
;MYQRFCSLLLLTGLFLLSACTSAGITVANAPVPFFEGTIERDIVFDEESKQTLDIYIPDHATEERLPVVIFFYGGRWTNGEKGDFAFVGTTLAEEGFIVVIPDYRKYPDVRFPAFVEDGANAVSWVHKNIGDYRGKPETLFLAGHSSGAHIASLLIVDERYLESDTNSAIKGFAGLAGPYSFTPKAEDVKIIFGPPSQYPQMQATTFVDGSEPPMLLLYGRDDELVAPYNLERLRRKIEEKGGQVQAKYYSDIGHIEIIGAMSWIWEYKAPVIDDLTLFFRENSDD
;
A
#
# COMPACT_ATOMS: atom_id res chain seq x y z
N MET A 1 16.96 -42.87 5.14
CA MET A 1 17.45 -41.94 6.14
C MET A 1 17.70 -40.52 5.59
N TYR A 2 18.21 -40.37 4.37
CA TYR A 2 18.48 -39.06 3.74
C TYR A 2 17.24 -38.18 3.45
N GLN A 3 16.10 -38.75 3.08
CA GLN A 3 14.87 -37.98 2.78
C GLN A 3 14.25 -37.30 4.02
N ARG A 4 14.42 -37.85 5.23
CA ARG A 4 13.90 -37.23 6.46
C ARG A 4 14.77 -36.06 6.96
N PHE A 5 16.06 -36.05 6.62
CA PHE A 5 16.96 -34.95 6.97
C PHE A 5 16.74 -33.70 6.10
N CYS A 6 16.46 -33.85 4.82
CA CYS A 6 16.14 -32.72 3.93
C CYS A 6 14.80 -32.03 4.30
N SER A 7 13.80 -32.80 4.72
CA SER A 7 12.51 -32.23 5.16
C SER A 7 12.63 -31.45 6.46
N LEU A 8 13.51 -31.85 7.37
CA LEU A 8 13.72 -31.16 8.64
C LEU A 8 14.48 -29.84 8.46
N LEU A 9 15.44 -29.78 7.54
CA LEU A 9 16.20 -28.57 7.20
C LEU A 9 15.35 -27.53 6.46
N LEU A 10 14.43 -27.97 5.60
CA LEU A 10 13.47 -27.07 4.94
C LEU A 10 12.44 -26.47 5.92
N LEU A 11 11.95 -27.25 6.89
CA LEU A 11 11.03 -26.75 7.93
C LEU A 11 11.73 -25.76 8.87
N THR A 12 12.97 -26.02 9.27
CA THR A 12 13.73 -25.09 10.14
C THR A 12 14.09 -23.79 9.41
N GLY A 13 14.36 -23.82 8.10
CA GLY A 13 14.61 -22.62 7.30
C GLY A 13 13.39 -21.72 7.16
N LEU A 14 12.18 -22.29 7.00
CA LEU A 14 10.93 -21.51 6.96
C LEU A 14 10.61 -20.86 8.31
N PHE A 15 10.84 -21.55 9.43
CA PHE A 15 10.63 -20.99 10.77
C PHE A 15 11.58 -19.84 11.09
N LEU A 16 12.82 -19.89 10.62
CA LEU A 16 13.81 -18.82 10.85
C LEU A 16 13.48 -17.57 10.02
N LEU A 17 13.00 -17.70 8.78
CA LEU A 17 12.57 -16.57 7.95
C LEU A 17 11.33 -15.87 8.52
N SER A 18 10.33 -16.61 8.98
CA SER A 18 9.14 -16.04 9.64
C SER A 18 9.49 -15.34 10.95
N ALA A 19 10.39 -15.89 11.75
CA ALA A 19 10.84 -15.28 13.00
C ALA A 19 11.62 -13.96 12.76
N CYS A 20 12.43 -13.88 11.70
CA CYS A 20 13.14 -12.64 11.32
C CYS A 20 12.18 -11.54 10.86
N THR A 21 11.13 -11.88 10.11
CA THR A 21 10.13 -10.92 9.66
C THR A 21 9.32 -10.36 10.83
N SER A 22 8.83 -11.23 11.73
CA SER A 22 8.08 -10.81 12.92
C SER A 22 8.92 -9.95 13.87
N ALA A 23 10.21 -10.28 14.05
CA ALA A 23 11.12 -9.46 14.84
C ALA A 23 11.35 -8.08 14.21
N GLY A 24 11.51 -8.01 12.88
CA GLY A 24 11.66 -6.75 12.15
C GLY A 24 10.43 -5.84 12.30
N ILE A 25 9.22 -6.37 12.15
CA ILE A 25 7.96 -5.65 12.37
C ILE A 25 7.86 -5.13 13.81
N THR A 26 8.17 -5.97 14.81
CA THR A 26 8.14 -5.57 16.23
C THR A 26 9.09 -4.41 16.50
N VAL A 27 10.30 -4.45 15.93
CA VAL A 27 11.28 -3.36 16.12
C VAL A 27 10.87 -2.10 15.35
N ALA A 28 10.32 -2.21 14.14
CA ALA A 28 9.81 -1.06 13.38
C ALA A 28 8.68 -0.35 14.15
N ASN A 29 7.79 -1.11 14.79
CA ASN A 29 6.67 -0.60 15.58
C ASN A 29 7.04 -0.16 17.01
N ALA A 30 8.29 -0.29 17.45
CA ALA A 30 8.69 0.07 18.81
C ALA A 30 8.37 1.52 19.21
N PRO A 31 8.45 2.54 18.34
CA PRO A 31 8.08 3.92 18.67
C PRO A 31 6.57 4.16 18.74
N VAL A 32 5.73 3.32 18.12
CA VAL A 32 4.27 3.54 18.03
C VAL A 32 3.58 3.86 19.37
N PRO A 33 3.95 3.25 20.52
CA PRO A 33 3.38 3.59 21.82
C PRO A 33 3.72 5.03 22.30
N PHE A 34 4.70 5.68 21.68
CA PHE A 34 5.15 7.04 22.03
C PHE A 34 4.69 8.08 20.99
N PHE A 35 3.87 7.68 20.04
CA PHE A 35 3.29 8.57 19.02
C PHE A 35 2.52 9.71 19.69
N GLU A 36 2.84 10.95 19.34
CA GLU A 36 2.13 12.13 19.80
C GLU A 36 0.88 12.35 18.93
N GLY A 37 -0.20 11.69 19.32
CA GLY A 37 -1.47 11.70 18.59
C GLY A 37 -2.44 10.65 19.08
N THR A 38 -3.54 10.52 18.36
CA THR A 38 -4.58 9.51 18.64
C THR A 38 -4.54 8.42 17.57
N ILE A 39 -4.65 7.17 18.00
CA ILE A 39 -4.84 6.03 17.11
C ILE A 39 -6.21 5.43 17.39
N GLU A 40 -7.16 5.66 16.48
CA GLU A 40 -8.46 5.00 16.50
C GLU A 40 -8.34 3.63 15.82
N ARG A 41 -8.59 2.56 16.58
CA ARG A 41 -8.34 1.20 16.12
C ARG A 41 -9.63 0.43 15.85
N ASP A 42 -9.51 -0.54 14.93
CA ASP A 42 -10.54 -1.54 14.67
C ASP A 42 -11.92 -0.95 14.30
N ILE A 43 -11.90 0.19 13.58
CA ILE A 43 -13.11 0.83 13.08
C ILE A 43 -13.67 -0.05 11.96
N VAL A 44 -14.89 -0.55 12.12
CA VAL A 44 -15.55 -1.38 11.12
C VAL A 44 -15.98 -0.50 9.94
N PHE A 45 -15.44 -0.77 8.75
CA PHE A 45 -15.84 -0.08 7.53
C PHE A 45 -16.74 -0.94 6.63
N ASP A 46 -16.81 -2.23 6.87
CA ASP A 46 -17.66 -3.17 6.15
C ASP A 46 -18.27 -4.17 7.15
N GLU A 47 -19.57 -4.04 7.39
CA GLU A 47 -20.31 -4.89 8.33
C GLU A 47 -20.47 -6.32 7.85
N GLU A 48 -20.51 -6.54 6.54
CA GLU A 48 -20.72 -7.89 5.96
C GLU A 48 -19.44 -8.72 6.08
N SER A 49 -18.30 -8.17 5.65
CA SER A 49 -17.00 -8.84 5.68
C SER A 49 -16.27 -8.70 7.02
N LYS A 50 -16.79 -7.85 7.94
CA LYS A 50 -16.14 -7.50 9.22
C LYS A 50 -14.74 -6.91 9.07
N GLN A 51 -14.48 -6.25 7.94
CA GLN A 51 -13.20 -5.58 7.72
C GLN A 51 -13.11 -4.30 8.54
N THR A 52 -11.92 -4.07 9.09
CA THR A 52 -11.63 -2.92 9.97
C THR A 52 -10.46 -2.11 9.43
N LEU A 53 -10.39 -0.85 9.86
CA LEU A 53 -9.28 0.05 9.59
C LEU A 53 -8.80 0.72 10.88
N ASP A 54 -7.56 1.21 10.86
CA ASP A 54 -7.01 2.06 11.91
C ASP A 54 -6.79 3.47 11.35
N ILE A 55 -7.04 4.51 12.17
CA ILE A 55 -6.83 5.91 11.81
C ILE A 55 -5.81 6.52 12.76
N TYR A 56 -4.78 7.16 12.20
CA TYR A 56 -3.71 7.84 12.91
C TYR A 56 -3.90 9.35 12.77
N ILE A 57 -4.09 10.05 13.89
CA ILE A 57 -4.45 11.47 13.96
C ILE A 57 -3.37 12.19 14.77
N PRO A 58 -2.57 13.10 14.18
CA PRO A 58 -1.52 13.79 14.92
C PRO A 58 -2.10 14.86 15.88
N ASP A 59 -1.49 15.02 17.06
CA ASP A 59 -1.95 16.00 18.07
C ASP A 59 -1.74 17.46 17.64
N HIS A 60 -0.66 17.71 16.86
CA HIS A 60 -0.34 19.06 16.38
C HIS A 60 -1.26 19.54 15.25
N ALA A 61 -2.24 18.73 14.87
CA ALA A 61 -3.27 19.16 13.95
C ALA A 61 -3.97 20.41 14.52
N THR A 62 -3.88 21.53 13.80
CA THR A 62 -4.58 22.77 14.10
C THR A 62 -6.09 22.57 14.01
N GLU A 63 -6.90 23.63 14.15
CA GLU A 63 -8.36 23.56 13.94
C GLU A 63 -8.73 23.16 12.50
N GLU A 64 -7.81 23.27 11.57
CA GLU A 64 -8.00 22.89 10.17
C GLU A 64 -7.94 21.36 9.98
N ARG A 65 -8.76 20.87 9.06
CA ARG A 65 -8.71 19.47 8.61
C ARG A 65 -7.43 19.21 7.82
N LEU A 66 -6.89 17.99 7.91
CA LEU A 66 -5.66 17.58 7.25
C LEU A 66 -5.93 16.72 6.01
N PRO A 67 -5.06 16.73 5.00
CA PRO A 67 -5.09 15.76 3.90
C PRO A 67 -4.99 14.32 4.44
N VAL A 68 -5.56 13.38 3.71
CA VAL A 68 -5.69 11.99 4.15
C VAL A 68 -4.88 11.06 3.27
N VAL A 69 -4.06 10.21 3.87
CA VAL A 69 -3.34 9.13 3.17
C VAL A 69 -3.95 7.79 3.56
N ILE A 70 -4.46 7.04 2.58
CA ILE A 70 -4.97 5.68 2.76
C ILE A 70 -3.86 4.73 2.31
N PHE A 71 -3.24 4.02 3.26
CA PHE A 71 -2.10 3.16 2.99
C PHE A 71 -2.48 1.68 2.98
N PHE A 72 -2.26 1.01 1.85
CA PHE A 72 -2.44 -0.43 1.68
C PHE A 72 -1.12 -1.17 1.86
N TYR A 73 -1.06 -2.04 2.84
CA TYR A 73 0.14 -2.79 3.16
C TYR A 73 0.42 -3.95 2.20
N GLY A 74 1.68 -4.40 2.18
CA GLY A 74 2.13 -5.57 1.45
C GLY A 74 1.87 -6.88 2.20
N GLY A 75 2.07 -8.00 1.52
CA GLY A 75 1.89 -9.34 2.12
C GLY A 75 1.50 -10.39 1.08
N ARG A 76 1.79 -10.13 -0.20
CA ARG A 76 1.58 -11.09 -1.31
C ARG A 76 0.12 -11.56 -1.42
N TRP A 77 -0.85 -10.75 -1.00
CA TRP A 77 -2.30 -11.08 -0.95
C TRP A 77 -2.65 -12.29 -0.07
N THR A 78 -1.72 -12.73 0.78
CA THR A 78 -1.85 -13.92 1.67
C THR A 78 -1.58 -13.61 3.13
N ASN A 79 -0.82 -12.57 3.43
CA ASN A 79 -0.31 -12.25 4.76
C ASN A 79 -0.41 -10.77 5.09
N GLY A 80 -0.06 -10.41 6.32
CA GLY A 80 -0.04 -9.06 6.84
C GLY A 80 -1.35 -8.64 7.48
N GLU A 81 -1.26 -7.67 8.34
CA GLU A 81 -2.40 -7.00 8.97
C GLU A 81 -2.05 -5.52 9.21
N LYS A 82 -3.07 -4.66 9.36
CA LYS A 82 -2.88 -3.22 9.54
C LYS A 82 -1.95 -2.87 10.70
N GLY A 83 -1.99 -3.65 11.78
CA GLY A 83 -1.14 -3.46 12.95
C GLY A 83 0.36 -3.66 12.68
N ASP A 84 0.72 -4.51 11.71
CA ASP A 84 2.11 -4.72 11.30
C ASP A 84 2.75 -3.45 10.74
N PHE A 85 1.93 -2.56 10.17
CA PHE A 85 2.35 -1.33 9.50
C PHE A 85 1.99 -0.06 10.28
N ALA A 86 1.74 -0.17 11.59
CA ALA A 86 1.43 0.98 12.43
C ALA A 86 2.55 2.05 12.42
N PHE A 87 3.81 1.66 12.24
CA PHE A 87 4.93 2.59 12.06
C PHE A 87 4.75 3.49 10.83
N VAL A 88 4.17 3.00 9.73
CA VAL A 88 3.86 3.83 8.55
C VAL A 88 2.78 4.87 8.92
N GLY A 89 1.77 4.41 9.67
CA GLY A 89 0.68 5.27 10.15
C GLY A 89 1.19 6.43 11.01
N THR A 90 2.02 6.13 12.02
CA THR A 90 2.57 7.16 12.90
C THR A 90 3.55 8.09 12.18
N THR A 91 4.45 7.54 11.35
CA THR A 91 5.43 8.34 10.61
C THR A 91 4.77 9.37 9.68
N LEU A 92 3.79 8.96 8.87
CA LEU A 92 3.10 9.90 7.99
C LEU A 92 2.16 10.84 8.76
N ALA A 93 1.63 10.43 9.91
CA ALA A 93 0.85 11.31 10.76
C ALA A 93 1.74 12.41 11.38
N GLU A 94 2.94 12.10 11.82
CA GLU A 94 3.93 13.07 12.29
C GLU A 94 4.31 14.10 11.22
N GLU A 95 4.20 13.72 9.93
CA GLU A 95 4.37 14.62 8.79
C GLU A 95 3.14 15.50 8.48
N GLY A 96 2.05 15.40 9.25
CA GLY A 96 0.88 16.28 9.15
C GLY A 96 -0.25 15.74 8.28
N PHE A 97 -0.38 14.43 8.15
CA PHE A 97 -1.49 13.77 7.45
C PHE A 97 -2.40 13.02 8.43
N ILE A 98 -3.68 12.88 8.10
CA ILE A 98 -4.48 11.81 8.68
C ILE A 98 -4.14 10.53 7.90
N VAL A 99 -3.75 9.47 8.60
CA VAL A 99 -3.39 8.23 7.92
C VAL A 99 -4.40 7.13 8.25
N VAL A 100 -4.86 6.44 7.22
CA VAL A 100 -5.79 5.32 7.36
C VAL A 100 -5.15 4.06 6.83
N ILE A 101 -5.11 3.01 7.62
CA ILE A 101 -4.60 1.70 7.20
C ILE A 101 -5.74 0.69 7.30
N PRO A 102 -6.38 0.30 6.18
CA PRO A 102 -7.41 -0.72 6.17
C PRO A 102 -6.82 -2.13 6.11
N ASP A 103 -7.47 -3.08 6.76
CA ASP A 103 -7.34 -4.49 6.42
C ASP A 103 -8.10 -4.79 5.13
N TYR A 104 -7.72 -5.88 4.48
CA TYR A 104 -8.41 -6.46 3.33
C TYR A 104 -8.35 -7.99 3.43
N ARG A 105 -9.37 -8.68 2.92
CA ARG A 105 -9.38 -10.14 2.91
C ARG A 105 -8.29 -10.69 1.99
N LYS A 106 -7.80 -11.85 2.34
CA LYS A 106 -6.61 -12.45 1.70
C LYS A 106 -6.89 -13.89 1.27
N TYR A 107 -6.09 -14.41 0.38
CA TYR A 107 -6.08 -15.84 0.10
C TYR A 107 -5.60 -16.60 1.36
N PRO A 108 -6.20 -17.76 1.74
CA PRO A 108 -7.13 -18.57 0.94
C PRO A 108 -8.61 -18.17 1.02
N ASP A 109 -9.01 -17.24 1.88
CA ASP A 109 -10.41 -16.90 2.12
C ASP A 109 -11.06 -16.29 0.88
N VAL A 110 -10.32 -15.43 0.18
CA VAL A 110 -10.75 -14.80 -1.06
C VAL A 110 -9.69 -14.85 -2.16
N ARG A 111 -10.09 -14.49 -3.37
CA ARG A 111 -9.22 -14.35 -4.54
C ARG A 111 -9.50 -13.01 -5.23
N PHE A 112 -8.68 -12.66 -6.22
CA PHE A 112 -8.95 -11.53 -7.09
C PHE A 112 -10.35 -11.64 -7.73
N PRO A 113 -11.17 -10.57 -7.73
CA PRO A 113 -10.82 -9.20 -7.33
C PRO A 113 -11.19 -8.83 -5.87
N ALA A 114 -11.69 -9.73 -5.02
CA ALA A 114 -12.33 -9.42 -3.75
C ALA A 114 -11.50 -8.50 -2.81
N PHE A 115 -10.17 -8.68 -2.76
CA PHE A 115 -9.31 -7.80 -1.96
C PHE A 115 -9.17 -6.38 -2.54
N VAL A 116 -9.44 -6.18 -3.84
CA VAL A 116 -9.52 -4.84 -4.46
C VAL A 116 -10.87 -4.21 -4.13
N GLU A 117 -11.94 -5.00 -4.13
CA GLU A 117 -13.29 -4.59 -3.72
C GLU A 117 -13.29 -4.16 -2.24
N ASP A 118 -12.59 -4.90 -1.37
CA ASP A 118 -12.40 -4.49 0.04
C ASP A 118 -11.69 -3.14 0.13
N GLY A 119 -10.64 -2.94 -0.68
CA GLY A 119 -9.96 -1.65 -0.78
C GLY A 119 -10.87 -0.52 -1.24
N ALA A 120 -11.75 -0.77 -2.22
CA ALA A 120 -12.74 0.19 -2.69
C ALA A 120 -13.75 0.57 -1.60
N ASN A 121 -14.22 -0.42 -0.83
CA ASN A 121 -15.11 -0.20 0.31
C ASN A 121 -14.43 0.67 1.37
N ALA A 122 -13.15 0.41 1.68
CA ALA A 122 -12.38 1.21 2.62
C ALA A 122 -12.24 2.67 2.16
N VAL A 123 -11.85 2.90 0.89
CA VAL A 123 -11.73 4.26 0.33
C VAL A 123 -13.07 4.99 0.36
N SER A 124 -14.15 4.31 -0.02
CA SER A 124 -15.50 4.88 0.00
C SER A 124 -15.96 5.23 1.41
N TRP A 125 -15.64 4.38 2.40
CA TRP A 125 -15.90 4.66 3.80
C TRP A 125 -15.12 5.88 4.29
N VAL A 126 -13.83 5.95 3.98
CA VAL A 126 -12.98 7.09 4.34
C VAL A 126 -13.53 8.38 3.76
N HIS A 127 -13.85 8.41 2.47
CA HIS A 127 -14.45 9.59 1.83
C HIS A 127 -15.70 10.09 2.56
N LYS A 128 -16.55 9.19 3.04
CA LYS A 128 -17.81 9.53 3.73
C LYS A 128 -17.63 9.95 5.19
N ASN A 129 -16.64 9.39 5.89
CA ASN A 129 -16.58 9.48 7.35
C ASN A 129 -15.35 10.21 7.91
N ILE A 130 -14.28 10.40 7.13
CA ILE A 130 -13.01 10.91 7.65
C ILE A 130 -13.09 12.34 8.19
N GLY A 131 -14.12 13.07 7.82
CA GLY A 131 -14.41 14.39 8.37
C GLY A 131 -14.59 14.40 9.88
N ASP A 132 -15.10 13.32 10.46
CA ASP A 132 -15.28 13.15 11.91
C ASP A 132 -13.95 12.91 12.64
N TYR A 133 -12.91 12.54 11.87
CA TYR A 133 -11.55 12.27 12.33
C TYR A 133 -10.55 13.35 11.87
N ARG A 134 -11.02 14.58 11.62
CA ARG A 134 -10.20 15.74 11.22
C ARG A 134 -9.55 15.62 9.84
N GLY A 135 -9.95 14.65 9.01
CA GLY A 135 -9.49 14.54 7.63
C GLY A 135 -10.30 15.41 6.67
N LYS A 136 -9.67 15.82 5.55
CA LYS A 136 -10.31 16.46 4.39
C LYS A 136 -10.87 15.37 3.48
N PRO A 137 -12.21 15.17 3.40
CA PRO A 137 -12.77 14.13 2.53
C PRO A 137 -12.48 14.35 1.04
N GLU A 138 -12.28 15.61 0.64
CA GLU A 138 -11.98 16.03 -0.73
C GLU A 138 -10.50 15.94 -1.11
N THR A 139 -9.60 15.60 -0.16
CA THR A 139 -8.16 15.55 -0.38
C THR A 139 -7.60 14.21 0.11
N LEU A 140 -7.83 13.17 -0.69
CA LEU A 140 -7.41 11.81 -0.41
C LEU A 140 -6.19 11.43 -1.27
N PHE A 141 -5.25 10.71 -0.69
CA PHE A 141 -4.15 10.07 -1.39
C PHE A 141 -4.21 8.57 -1.17
N LEU A 142 -4.00 7.79 -2.20
CA LEU A 142 -3.79 6.35 -2.05
C LEU A 142 -2.30 6.05 -2.06
N ALA A 143 -1.85 5.26 -1.11
CA ALA A 143 -0.48 4.79 -1.08
C ALA A 143 -0.44 3.28 -0.80
N GLY A 144 0.65 2.62 -1.16
CA GLY A 144 0.77 1.21 -0.80
C GLY A 144 2.14 0.64 -1.10
N HIS A 145 2.42 -0.50 -0.48
CA HIS A 145 3.64 -1.27 -0.69
C HIS A 145 3.32 -2.63 -1.29
N SER A 146 4.12 -3.08 -2.28
CA SER A 146 4.02 -4.44 -2.83
C SER A 146 2.59 -4.81 -3.29
N SER A 147 1.98 -5.87 -2.75
CA SER A 147 0.58 -6.24 -3.06
C SER A 147 -0.42 -5.14 -2.72
N GLY A 148 -0.16 -4.32 -1.69
CA GLY A 148 -0.98 -3.15 -1.38
C GLY A 148 -0.86 -2.04 -2.43
N ALA A 149 0.32 -1.82 -2.98
CA ALA A 149 0.51 -0.90 -4.10
C ALA A 149 -0.22 -1.38 -5.37
N HIS A 150 -0.31 -2.70 -5.57
CA HIS A 150 -1.12 -3.28 -6.65
C HIS A 150 -2.62 -3.00 -6.42
N ILE A 151 -3.15 -3.23 -5.21
CA ILE A 151 -4.54 -2.93 -4.87
C ILE A 151 -4.82 -1.45 -5.13
N ALA A 152 -4.04 -0.56 -4.51
CA ALA A 152 -4.21 0.89 -4.65
C ALA A 152 -4.12 1.36 -6.12
N SER A 153 -3.18 0.80 -6.90
CA SER A 153 -3.07 1.17 -8.32
C SER A 153 -4.30 0.81 -9.15
N LEU A 154 -4.93 -0.33 -8.88
CA LEU A 154 -6.17 -0.71 -9.57
C LEU A 154 -7.33 0.21 -9.19
N LEU A 155 -7.42 0.64 -7.93
CA LEU A 155 -8.42 1.62 -7.49
C LEU A 155 -8.28 2.98 -8.18
N ILE A 156 -7.05 3.34 -8.59
CA ILE A 156 -6.77 4.59 -9.31
C ILE A 156 -7.12 4.52 -10.79
N VAL A 157 -6.78 3.40 -11.44
CA VAL A 157 -6.84 3.33 -12.91
C VAL A 157 -8.12 2.66 -13.44
N ASP A 158 -8.85 1.94 -12.61
CA ASP A 158 -10.04 1.21 -13.01
C ASP A 158 -11.29 1.81 -12.35
N GLU A 159 -11.96 2.68 -13.10
CA GLU A 159 -13.15 3.43 -12.65
C GLU A 159 -14.33 2.56 -12.18
N ARG A 160 -14.28 1.25 -12.42
CA ARG A 160 -15.32 0.32 -11.97
C ARG A 160 -15.35 0.12 -10.47
N TYR A 161 -14.26 0.44 -9.75
CA TYR A 161 -14.15 0.19 -8.32
C TYR A 161 -14.67 1.33 -7.46
N LEU A 162 -14.56 2.57 -7.90
CA LEU A 162 -14.93 3.75 -7.11
C LEU A 162 -16.02 4.57 -7.79
N GLU A 163 -16.94 5.09 -7.00
CA GLU A 163 -17.92 6.05 -7.47
C GLU A 163 -17.23 7.37 -7.87
N SER A 164 -17.80 8.09 -8.84
CA SER A 164 -17.22 9.32 -9.43
C SER A 164 -16.83 10.36 -8.37
N ASP A 165 -17.67 10.57 -7.35
CA ASP A 165 -17.41 11.55 -6.28
C ASP A 165 -16.20 11.15 -5.43
N THR A 166 -16.10 9.86 -5.07
CA THR A 166 -14.95 9.32 -4.35
C THR A 166 -13.69 9.38 -5.20
N ASN A 167 -13.78 9.03 -6.48
CA ASN A 167 -12.64 9.11 -7.40
C ASN A 167 -12.12 10.55 -7.55
N SER A 168 -13.01 11.54 -7.64
CA SER A 168 -12.65 12.96 -7.76
C SER A 168 -11.97 13.53 -6.51
N ALA A 169 -12.18 12.90 -5.35
CA ALA A 169 -11.53 13.28 -4.11
C ALA A 169 -10.07 12.80 -4.02
N ILE A 170 -9.65 11.86 -4.89
CA ILE A 170 -8.30 11.33 -4.88
C ILE A 170 -7.37 12.27 -5.66
N LYS A 171 -6.38 12.82 -4.95
CA LYS A 171 -5.43 13.82 -5.48
C LYS A 171 -4.11 13.23 -5.94
N GLY A 172 -3.82 11.99 -5.62
CA GLY A 172 -2.60 11.32 -6.06
C GLY A 172 -2.46 9.88 -5.57
N PHE A 173 -1.55 9.17 -6.21
CA PHE A 173 -1.17 7.81 -5.85
C PHE A 173 0.34 7.68 -5.65
N ALA A 174 0.76 7.04 -4.55
CA ALA A 174 2.16 6.71 -4.29
C ALA A 174 2.35 5.20 -4.13
N GLY A 175 3.10 4.58 -5.03
CA GLY A 175 3.31 3.14 -5.03
C GLY A 175 4.76 2.75 -4.76
N LEU A 176 4.99 1.96 -3.69
CA LEU A 176 6.30 1.45 -3.29
C LEU A 176 6.44 0.00 -3.75
N ALA A 177 7.38 -0.27 -4.67
CA ALA A 177 7.72 -1.61 -5.15
C ALA A 177 6.50 -2.46 -5.58
N GLY A 178 5.53 -1.85 -6.28
CA GLY A 178 4.28 -2.52 -6.65
C GLY A 178 4.38 -3.37 -7.92
N PRO A 179 3.73 -4.56 -7.95
CA PRO A 179 3.63 -5.41 -9.13
C PRO A 179 2.46 -4.96 -10.04
N TYR A 180 2.65 -3.87 -10.78
CA TYR A 180 1.60 -3.21 -11.58
C TYR A 180 1.29 -3.90 -12.92
N SER A 181 2.24 -4.70 -13.43
CA SER A 181 2.12 -5.36 -14.74
C SER A 181 2.94 -6.64 -14.76
N PHE A 182 2.36 -7.74 -14.28
CA PHE A 182 3.06 -9.02 -14.15
C PHE A 182 2.24 -10.19 -14.66
N THR A 183 2.92 -11.30 -14.95
CA THR A 183 2.28 -12.58 -15.24
C THR A 183 2.51 -13.51 -14.05
N PRO A 184 1.46 -14.06 -13.41
CA PRO A 184 1.58 -15.04 -12.36
C PRO A 184 2.43 -16.25 -12.76
N LYS A 185 3.50 -16.53 -12.01
CA LYS A 185 4.40 -17.67 -12.27
C LYS A 185 4.29 -18.75 -11.20
N ALA A 186 4.26 -18.36 -9.92
CA ALA A 186 4.11 -19.27 -8.80
C ALA A 186 2.68 -19.81 -8.73
N GLU A 187 2.51 -21.07 -8.33
CA GLU A 187 1.21 -21.76 -8.37
C GLU A 187 0.16 -21.08 -7.46
N ASP A 188 0.56 -20.65 -6.28
CA ASP A 188 -0.30 -19.89 -5.37
C ASP A 188 -0.79 -18.58 -6.00
N VAL A 189 0.09 -17.83 -6.67
CA VAL A 189 -0.27 -16.59 -7.35
C VAL A 189 -1.20 -16.85 -8.54
N LYS A 190 -1.00 -17.95 -9.30
CA LYS A 190 -1.94 -18.36 -10.34
C LYS A 190 -3.33 -18.66 -9.77
N ILE A 191 -3.39 -19.30 -8.59
CA ILE A 191 -4.65 -19.60 -7.93
C ILE A 191 -5.35 -18.32 -7.47
N ILE A 192 -4.59 -17.35 -6.95
CA ILE A 192 -5.12 -16.05 -6.48
C ILE A 192 -5.77 -15.27 -7.63
N PHE A 193 -5.11 -15.22 -8.79
CA PHE A 193 -5.55 -14.39 -9.93
C PHE A 193 -6.35 -15.13 -11.00
N GLY A 194 -6.56 -16.44 -10.83
CA GLY A 194 -7.34 -17.25 -11.74
C GLY A 194 -6.64 -17.57 -13.06
N PRO A 195 -7.40 -18.00 -14.09
CA PRO A 195 -6.82 -18.43 -15.37
C PRO A 195 -6.22 -17.26 -16.16
N PRO A 196 -5.26 -17.54 -17.10
CA PRO A 196 -4.61 -16.49 -17.89
C PRO A 196 -5.55 -15.54 -18.65
N SER A 197 -6.76 -15.98 -18.99
CA SER A 197 -7.78 -15.13 -19.62
C SER A 197 -8.25 -13.96 -18.75
N GLN A 198 -8.07 -14.05 -17.42
CA GLN A 198 -8.41 -12.99 -16.45
C GLN A 198 -7.23 -12.06 -16.16
N TYR A 199 -6.00 -12.38 -16.55
CA TYR A 199 -4.82 -11.57 -16.23
C TYR A 199 -4.90 -10.11 -16.71
N PRO A 200 -5.53 -9.75 -17.85
CA PRO A 200 -5.72 -8.35 -18.19
C PRO A 200 -6.46 -7.53 -17.11
N GLN A 201 -7.37 -8.17 -16.36
CA GLN A 201 -8.17 -7.50 -15.34
C GLN A 201 -7.38 -7.14 -14.07
N MET A 202 -6.26 -7.80 -13.84
CA MET A 202 -5.41 -7.54 -12.68
C MET A 202 -4.21 -6.61 -12.99
N GLN A 203 -4.05 -6.19 -14.24
CA GLN A 203 -2.94 -5.33 -14.66
C GLN A 203 -3.36 -3.86 -14.58
N ALA A 204 -2.73 -3.06 -13.73
CA ALA A 204 -2.99 -1.63 -13.69
C ALA A 204 -2.78 -0.97 -15.07
N THR A 205 -1.77 -1.43 -15.83
CA THR A 205 -1.49 -0.94 -17.18
C THR A 205 -2.62 -1.16 -18.20
N THR A 206 -3.59 -2.01 -17.92
CA THR A 206 -4.72 -2.26 -18.83
C THR A 206 -5.68 -1.07 -18.88
N PHE A 207 -5.87 -0.40 -17.75
CA PHE A 207 -6.92 0.60 -17.56
C PHE A 207 -6.43 2.05 -17.67
N VAL A 208 -5.11 2.28 -17.68
CA VAL A 208 -4.54 3.63 -17.80
C VAL A 208 -5.03 4.31 -19.09
N ASP A 209 -5.71 5.44 -18.93
CA ASP A 209 -6.25 6.25 -20.03
C ASP A 209 -5.74 7.69 -20.09
N GLY A 210 -5.06 8.17 -19.03
CA GLY A 210 -4.46 9.50 -18.92
C GLY A 210 -5.28 10.48 -18.07
N SER A 211 -6.42 10.04 -17.53
CA SER A 211 -7.27 10.85 -16.64
C SER A 211 -6.93 10.68 -15.16
N GLU A 212 -6.01 9.76 -14.86
CA GLU A 212 -5.63 9.43 -13.50
C GLU A 212 -4.96 10.63 -12.79
N PRO A 213 -5.11 10.78 -11.47
CA PRO A 213 -4.38 11.78 -10.71
C PRO A 213 -2.86 11.55 -10.78
N PRO A 214 -2.02 12.55 -10.45
CA PRO A 214 -0.58 12.40 -10.42
C PRO A 214 -0.12 11.16 -9.66
N MET A 215 0.92 10.49 -10.16
CA MET A 215 1.46 9.28 -9.54
C MET A 215 2.94 9.42 -9.18
N LEU A 216 3.32 8.91 -8.02
CA LEU A 216 4.70 8.71 -7.57
C LEU A 216 5.01 7.23 -7.46
N LEU A 217 5.99 6.75 -8.21
CA LEU A 217 6.41 5.35 -8.20
C LEU A 217 7.82 5.22 -7.63
N LEU A 218 7.94 4.54 -6.49
CA LEU A 218 9.21 4.36 -5.76
C LEU A 218 9.71 2.93 -5.92
N TYR A 219 11.00 2.75 -6.18
CA TYR A 219 11.59 1.44 -6.44
C TYR A 219 13.01 1.31 -5.87
N GLY A 220 13.26 0.22 -5.19
CA GLY A 220 14.59 -0.19 -4.76
C GLY A 220 15.30 -0.97 -5.87
N ARG A 221 16.54 -0.57 -6.22
CA ARG A 221 17.28 -1.20 -7.33
C ARG A 221 17.69 -2.64 -7.06
N ASP A 222 17.74 -3.02 -5.77
CA ASP A 222 18.08 -4.36 -5.31
C ASP A 222 16.84 -5.21 -4.98
N ASP A 223 15.66 -4.79 -5.49
CA ASP A 223 14.42 -5.56 -5.34
C ASP A 223 14.45 -6.83 -6.20
N GLU A 224 14.59 -7.98 -5.53
CA GLU A 224 14.58 -9.30 -6.15
C GLU A 224 13.18 -9.95 -6.23
N LEU A 225 12.17 -9.36 -5.57
CA LEU A 225 10.81 -9.91 -5.50
C LEU A 225 9.89 -9.35 -6.58
N VAL A 226 9.93 -8.02 -6.78
CA VAL A 226 9.15 -7.34 -7.80
C VAL A 226 10.09 -6.77 -8.86
N ALA A 227 10.07 -7.34 -10.05
CA ALA A 227 10.97 -6.92 -11.10
C ALA A 227 10.71 -5.47 -11.58
N PRO A 228 11.77 -4.72 -11.96
CA PRO A 228 11.68 -3.29 -12.30
C PRO A 228 10.74 -3.00 -13.47
N TYR A 229 10.52 -3.94 -14.37
CA TYR A 229 9.62 -3.77 -15.51
C TYR A 229 8.16 -3.45 -15.09
N ASN A 230 7.76 -3.78 -13.85
CA ASN A 230 6.43 -3.44 -13.34
C ASN A 230 6.25 -1.93 -13.28
N LEU A 231 7.18 -1.24 -12.63
CA LEU A 231 7.18 0.22 -12.57
C LEU A 231 7.36 0.83 -13.97
N GLU A 232 8.32 0.35 -14.74
CA GLU A 232 8.64 0.92 -16.06
C GLU A 232 7.48 0.81 -17.05
N ARG A 233 6.72 -0.29 -17.02
CA ARG A 233 5.54 -0.45 -17.88
C ARG A 233 4.41 0.49 -17.47
N LEU A 234 4.15 0.63 -16.16
CA LEU A 234 3.13 1.55 -15.68
C LEU A 234 3.50 2.99 -16.00
N ARG A 235 4.73 3.43 -15.66
CA ARG A 235 5.25 4.75 -15.97
C ARG A 235 5.09 5.09 -17.45
N ARG A 236 5.63 4.24 -18.32
CA ARG A 236 5.55 4.45 -19.78
C ARG A 236 4.11 4.53 -20.26
N LYS A 237 3.22 3.69 -19.72
CA LYS A 237 1.81 3.70 -20.13
C LYS A 237 1.10 4.99 -19.76
N ILE A 238 1.39 5.54 -18.54
CA ILE A 238 0.85 6.84 -18.11
C ILE A 238 1.38 7.97 -19.00
N GLU A 239 2.70 8.00 -19.24
CA GLU A 239 3.34 8.99 -20.12
C GLU A 239 2.78 8.93 -21.56
N GLU A 240 2.58 7.73 -22.14
CA GLU A 240 1.98 7.52 -23.46
C GLU A 240 0.54 8.06 -23.56
N LYS A 241 -0.17 8.12 -22.43
CA LYS A 241 -1.54 8.62 -22.33
C LYS A 241 -1.61 10.10 -21.94
N GLY A 242 -0.48 10.73 -21.66
CA GLY A 242 -0.40 12.15 -21.27
C GLY A 242 -0.65 12.40 -19.79
N GLY A 243 -0.74 11.36 -18.97
CA GLY A 243 -0.85 11.45 -17.50
C GLY A 243 0.44 11.91 -16.82
N GLN A 244 0.35 12.25 -15.55
CA GLN A 244 1.49 12.71 -14.74
C GLN A 244 2.05 11.59 -13.88
N VAL A 245 3.35 11.30 -14.02
CA VAL A 245 4.04 10.29 -13.22
C VAL A 245 5.48 10.69 -12.94
N GLN A 246 5.87 10.53 -11.69
CA GLN A 246 7.25 10.61 -11.23
C GLN A 246 7.74 9.22 -10.84
N ALA A 247 8.99 8.88 -11.14
CA ALA A 247 9.60 7.63 -10.74
C ALA A 247 10.94 7.89 -10.05
N LYS A 248 11.12 7.32 -8.86
CA LYS A 248 12.36 7.42 -8.08
C LYS A 248 12.95 6.04 -7.81
N TYR A 249 14.26 5.95 -7.89
CA TYR A 249 15.01 4.70 -7.78
C TYR A 249 16.10 4.87 -6.71
N TYR A 250 16.09 3.99 -5.73
CA TYR A 250 17.03 4.01 -4.62
C TYR A 250 18.05 2.89 -4.79
N SER A 251 19.35 3.25 -4.77
CA SER A 251 20.44 2.27 -4.77
C SER A 251 20.57 1.62 -3.40
N ASP A 252 21.04 0.37 -3.36
CA ASP A 252 21.26 -0.41 -2.14
C ASP A 252 19.96 -0.60 -1.29
N ILE A 253 18.81 -0.59 -1.95
CA ILE A 253 17.48 -0.77 -1.37
C ILE A 253 16.78 -1.94 -2.06
N GLY A 254 16.39 -2.94 -1.28
CA GLY A 254 15.57 -4.08 -1.71
C GLY A 254 14.09 -3.87 -1.44
N HIS A 255 13.33 -4.95 -1.65
CA HIS A 255 11.86 -4.95 -1.54
C HIS A 255 11.33 -4.58 -0.15
N ILE A 256 11.99 -5.09 0.89
CA ILE A 256 11.60 -4.83 2.29
C ILE A 256 12.23 -3.54 2.81
N GLU A 257 13.46 -3.22 2.36
CA GLU A 257 14.13 -2.02 2.78
C GLU A 257 13.39 -0.75 2.37
N ILE A 258 12.68 -0.75 1.23
CA ILE A 258 11.95 0.44 0.78
C ILE A 258 10.80 0.81 1.72
N ILE A 259 10.07 -0.17 2.24
CA ILE A 259 9.04 0.10 3.26
C ILE A 259 9.67 0.29 4.63
N GLY A 260 10.76 -0.43 4.93
CA GLY A 260 11.53 -0.26 6.15
C GLY A 260 12.15 1.14 6.29
N ALA A 261 12.45 1.81 5.17
CA ALA A 261 12.93 3.20 5.16
C ALA A 261 11.88 4.22 5.66
N MET A 262 10.65 3.80 5.87
CA MET A 262 9.64 4.59 6.60
C MET A 262 9.69 4.36 8.11
N SER A 263 10.59 3.53 8.62
CA SER A 263 10.77 3.27 10.05
C SER A 263 12.03 3.95 10.56
N TRP A 264 12.04 4.32 11.83
CA TRP A 264 13.16 4.92 12.55
C TRP A 264 14.48 4.15 12.44
N ILE A 265 14.42 2.84 12.10
CA ILE A 265 15.61 1.98 11.99
C ILE A 265 16.35 2.22 10.67
N TRP A 266 15.60 2.45 9.57
CA TRP A 266 16.15 2.50 8.22
C TRP A 266 15.83 3.78 7.44
N GLU A 267 15.25 4.80 8.08
CA GLU A 267 14.97 6.11 7.47
C GLU A 267 16.22 6.74 6.82
N TYR A 268 17.40 6.48 7.40
CA TYR A 268 18.68 6.97 6.88
C TYR A 268 19.12 6.31 5.57
N LYS A 269 18.51 5.17 5.16
CA LYS A 269 18.90 4.44 3.96
C LYS A 269 18.42 5.07 2.66
N ALA A 270 17.24 5.67 2.68
CA ALA A 270 16.65 6.33 1.50
C ALA A 270 15.62 7.38 1.94
N PRO A 271 15.49 8.51 1.23
CA PRO A 271 14.57 9.60 1.57
C PRO A 271 13.13 9.28 1.16
N VAL A 272 12.62 8.09 1.53
CA VAL A 272 11.28 7.63 1.14
C VAL A 272 10.19 8.51 1.76
N ILE A 273 10.37 8.88 3.05
CA ILE A 273 9.41 9.73 3.77
C ILE A 273 9.37 11.12 3.13
N ASP A 274 10.53 11.74 2.88
CA ASP A 274 10.62 13.06 2.26
C ASP A 274 9.98 13.08 0.87
N ASP A 275 10.24 12.05 0.06
CA ASP A 275 9.70 11.93 -1.29
C ASP A 275 8.18 11.76 -1.30
N LEU A 276 7.63 10.98 -0.37
CA LEU A 276 6.18 10.81 -0.20
C LEU A 276 5.51 12.09 0.29
N THR A 277 6.05 12.70 1.34
CA THR A 277 5.46 13.90 1.96
C THR A 277 5.52 15.10 1.02
N LEU A 278 6.62 15.26 0.28
CA LEU A 278 6.72 16.29 -0.75
C LEU A 278 5.64 16.11 -1.82
N PHE A 279 5.52 14.89 -2.35
CA PHE A 279 4.50 14.57 -3.36
C PHE A 279 3.07 14.84 -2.87
N PHE A 280 2.74 14.43 -1.65
CA PHE A 280 1.41 14.65 -1.09
C PHE A 280 1.13 16.14 -0.85
N ARG A 281 2.11 16.91 -0.34
CA ARG A 281 1.96 18.36 -0.13
C ARG A 281 1.78 19.13 -1.43
N GLU A 282 2.58 18.82 -2.46
CA GLU A 282 2.47 19.45 -3.79
C GLU A 282 1.11 19.24 -4.47
N ASN A 283 0.41 18.15 -4.15
CA ASN A 283 -0.89 17.82 -4.73
C ASN A 283 -2.07 18.00 -3.77
N SER A 284 -1.85 18.60 -2.58
CA SER A 284 -2.93 18.84 -1.59
C SER A 284 -3.74 20.11 -1.82
N ASP A 285 -3.21 21.07 -2.55
CA ASP A 285 -3.75 22.43 -2.69
C ASP A 285 -4.53 22.66 -4.00
N ASP A 286 -4.67 21.62 -4.86
CA ASP A 286 -5.37 21.71 -6.15
C ASP A 286 -6.84 21.25 -6.09
#